data_9281d08809d365f53a35fec21efe097e
#
_entry.id   9281d08809d365f53a35fec21efe097e
#
_cell.length_a   1.000
_cell.length_b   1.000
_cell.length_c   1.000
_cell.angle_alpha   90.00
_cell.angle_beta   90.00
_cell.angle_gamma   90.00
#
_symmetry.space_group_name_H-M   'P 1'
#
loop_
_entity.id
_entity.type
_entity.pdbx_description
1 polymer ?
#
loop_
_entity_poly.entity_id
_entity_poly.type
_entity_poly.pdbx_seq_one_letter_code
_entity_poly.pdbx_strand_id
1 'polypeptide(L)'
;MNPGPHFPDPLNTPEDVHTKLHKVVDVEKELGYVFEAITLTRKELKGEVPLIGFSGAPWTLFAYMIEGGGSKTLQKSKSWLYQYPSESKDLLHRIAEVCVEYLVGQVKAGAQV
;
A
#
# COMPACT_ATOMS: atom_id res chain seq x y z
N MET A 1 -19.34 -13.76 5.29
CA MET A 1 -17.92 -13.37 5.53
C MET A 1 -17.50 -12.36 4.46
N ASN A 2 -17.06 -11.21 4.87
CA ASN A 2 -16.58 -10.22 3.90
C ASN A 2 -15.25 -10.68 3.29
N PRO A 3 -15.11 -10.66 1.97
CA PRO A 3 -13.83 -10.93 1.34
C PRO A 3 -12.82 -9.84 1.73
N GLY A 4 -11.55 -10.20 1.77
CA GLY A 4 -10.46 -9.24 1.95
C GLY A 4 -10.30 -8.30 0.76
N PRO A 5 -9.25 -7.48 0.73
CA PRO A 5 -8.94 -6.61 -0.40
C PRO A 5 -8.90 -7.39 -1.71
N HIS A 6 -9.43 -6.79 -2.77
CA HIS A 6 -9.50 -7.41 -4.08
C HIS A 6 -9.15 -6.40 -5.18
N PHE A 7 -8.28 -6.82 -6.08
CA PHE A 7 -7.90 -6.08 -7.28
C PHE A 7 -8.55 -6.76 -8.48
N PRO A 8 -9.57 -6.16 -9.09
CA PRO A 8 -10.26 -6.77 -10.24
C PRO A 8 -9.38 -6.86 -11.49
N ASP A 9 -8.32 -6.07 -11.57
CA ASP A 9 -7.38 -6.03 -12.68
C ASP A 9 -5.94 -6.17 -12.17
N PRO A 10 -5.52 -7.40 -11.79
CA PRO A 10 -4.20 -7.61 -11.21
C PRO A 10 -3.07 -7.46 -12.23
N LEU A 11 -1.85 -7.28 -11.72
CA LEU A 11 -0.65 -7.23 -12.55
C LEU A 11 -0.26 -8.65 -12.98
N ASN A 12 -0.23 -8.90 -14.29
CA ASN A 12 0.14 -10.21 -14.84
C ASN A 12 1.57 -10.22 -15.37
N THR A 13 2.02 -9.09 -15.93
CA THR A 13 3.34 -8.93 -16.53
C THR A 13 3.98 -7.61 -16.10
N PRO A 14 5.32 -7.46 -16.23
CA PRO A 14 5.98 -6.20 -15.94
C PRO A 14 5.46 -5.02 -16.76
N GLU A 15 4.94 -5.24 -17.96
CA GLU A 15 4.33 -4.17 -18.75
C GLU A 15 3.10 -3.58 -18.07
N ASP A 16 2.35 -4.38 -17.33
CA ASP A 16 1.20 -3.92 -16.58
C ASP A 16 1.58 -2.86 -15.53
N VAL A 17 2.80 -2.91 -15.01
CA VAL A 17 3.32 -1.88 -14.09
C VAL A 17 3.34 -0.52 -14.78
N HIS A 18 3.73 -0.48 -16.04
CA HIS A 18 3.81 0.77 -16.81
C HIS A 18 2.45 1.26 -17.30
N THR A 19 1.52 0.35 -17.56
CA THR A 19 0.22 0.69 -18.14
C THR A 19 -0.87 0.90 -17.11
N LYS A 20 -0.82 0.20 -15.98
CA LYS A 20 -1.87 0.21 -14.95
C LYS A 20 -1.54 1.05 -13.72
N LEU A 21 -0.26 1.30 -13.44
CA LEU A 21 0.17 2.06 -12.26
C LEU A 21 0.60 3.47 -12.66
N HIS A 22 0.34 4.42 -11.76
CA HIS A 22 0.82 5.79 -11.92
C HIS A 22 2.34 5.84 -11.83
N LYS A 23 2.99 6.60 -12.72
CA LYS A 23 4.45 6.78 -12.68
C LYS A 23 4.89 7.58 -11.46
N VAL A 24 4.11 8.58 -11.10
CA VAL A 24 4.35 9.45 -9.94
C VAL A 24 3.10 9.45 -9.09
N VAL A 25 3.26 9.22 -7.80
CA VAL A 25 2.16 9.23 -6.83
C VAL A 25 2.34 10.44 -5.91
N ASP A 26 1.38 11.36 -5.94
CA ASP A 26 1.27 12.41 -4.95
C ASP A 26 0.44 11.88 -3.78
N VAL A 27 1.11 11.39 -2.76
CA VAL A 27 0.48 10.75 -1.59
C VAL A 27 -0.45 11.72 -0.87
N GLU A 28 -0.05 12.99 -0.74
CA GLU A 28 -0.86 14.01 -0.07
C GLU A 28 -2.16 14.27 -0.82
N LYS A 29 -2.10 14.33 -2.15
CA LYS A 29 -3.27 14.52 -3.00
C LYS A 29 -4.18 13.30 -3.01
N GLU A 30 -3.61 12.11 -3.23
CA GLU A 30 -4.39 10.88 -3.42
C GLU A 30 -4.91 10.31 -2.09
N LEU A 31 -4.16 10.46 -1.01
CA LEU A 31 -4.48 9.89 0.30
C LEU A 31 -4.72 10.96 1.38
N GLY A 32 -4.86 12.21 0.99
CA GLY A 32 -5.11 13.32 1.91
C GLY A 32 -6.36 13.12 2.77
N TYR A 33 -7.38 12.46 2.24
CA TYR A 33 -8.60 12.14 2.99
C TYR A 33 -8.32 11.24 4.20
N VAL A 34 -7.32 10.37 4.11
CA VAL A 34 -6.89 9.52 5.24
C VAL A 34 -6.25 10.39 6.32
N PHE A 35 -5.40 11.34 5.92
CA PHE A 35 -4.73 12.26 6.86
C PHE A 35 -5.74 13.15 7.58
N GLU A 36 -6.73 13.65 6.87
CA GLU A 36 -7.83 14.41 7.46
C GLU A 36 -8.62 13.57 8.48
N ALA A 37 -8.90 12.31 8.15
CA ALA A 37 -9.59 11.38 9.03
C ALA A 37 -8.77 11.10 10.30
N ILE A 38 -7.45 10.95 10.19
CA ILE A 38 -6.54 10.76 11.33
C ILE A 38 -6.57 11.98 12.24
N THR A 39 -6.46 13.18 11.68
CA THR A 39 -6.50 14.44 12.44
C THR A 39 -7.82 14.60 13.18
N LEU A 40 -8.93 14.33 12.52
CA LEU A 40 -10.26 14.41 13.13
C LEU A 40 -10.42 13.36 14.24
N THR A 41 -10.03 12.12 13.98
CA THR A 41 -10.13 11.02 14.97
C THR A 41 -9.32 11.34 16.20
N ARG A 42 -8.07 11.81 16.03
CA ARG A 42 -7.25 12.20 17.19
C ARG A 42 -7.88 13.29 18.02
N LYS A 43 -8.45 14.28 17.37
CA LYS A 43 -9.16 15.39 18.07
C LYS A 43 -10.34 14.87 18.86
N GLU A 44 -11.16 14.00 18.27
CA GLU A 44 -12.36 13.44 18.91
C GLU A 44 -12.03 12.47 20.05
N LEU A 45 -10.89 11.79 19.99
CA LEU A 45 -10.44 10.90 21.07
C LEU A 45 -10.01 11.65 22.34
N LYS A 46 -9.66 12.92 22.24
CA LYS A 46 -9.31 13.80 23.38
C LYS A 46 -8.21 13.21 24.29
N GLY A 47 -7.32 12.42 23.71
CA GLY A 47 -6.22 11.80 24.47
C GLY A 47 -6.58 10.60 25.34
N GLU A 48 -7.80 10.09 25.24
CA GLU A 48 -8.23 8.95 26.08
C GLU A 48 -7.50 7.65 25.72
N VAL A 49 -7.21 7.46 24.41
CA VAL A 49 -6.45 6.31 23.92
C VAL A 49 -5.50 6.78 22.81
N PRO A 50 -4.38 6.07 22.61
CA PRO A 50 -3.47 6.40 21.50
C PRO A 50 -4.10 6.05 20.16
N LEU A 51 -3.75 6.83 19.14
CA LEU A 51 -4.15 6.58 17.75
C LEU A 51 -3.01 5.93 17.01
N ILE A 52 -3.27 4.73 16.49
CA ILE A 52 -2.29 3.92 15.76
C ILE A 52 -2.44 4.18 14.27
N GLY A 53 -1.34 4.52 13.60
CA GLY A 53 -1.27 4.56 12.15
C GLY A 53 -1.17 3.15 11.56
N PHE A 54 -1.39 3.02 10.27
CA PHE A 54 -1.36 1.73 9.60
C PHE A 54 -0.90 1.88 8.14
N SER A 55 -0.13 0.91 7.69
CA SER A 55 0.21 0.73 6.28
C SER A 55 0.50 -0.72 6.00
N GLY A 56 0.12 -1.21 4.82
CA GLY A 56 0.63 -2.48 4.32
C GLY A 56 2.14 -2.37 4.06
N ALA A 57 2.86 -3.46 4.29
CA ALA A 57 4.26 -3.53 3.92
C ALA A 57 4.41 -3.67 2.39
N PRO A 58 5.56 -3.27 1.80
CA PRO A 58 5.76 -3.37 0.35
C PRO A 58 5.49 -4.74 -0.23
N TRP A 59 5.95 -5.80 0.42
CA TRP A 59 5.68 -7.18 -0.01
C TRP A 59 4.18 -7.51 0.00
N THR A 60 3.48 -7.08 1.03
CA THR A 60 2.04 -7.32 1.14
C THR A 60 1.28 -6.67 -0.02
N LEU A 61 1.59 -5.41 -0.32
CA LEU A 61 0.94 -4.67 -1.40
C LEU A 61 1.31 -5.22 -2.78
N PHE A 62 2.57 -5.55 -2.97
CA PHE A 62 3.08 -6.22 -4.17
C PHE A 62 2.31 -7.52 -4.42
N ALA A 63 2.17 -8.34 -3.37
CA ALA A 63 1.47 -9.61 -3.47
C ALA A 63 -0.01 -9.41 -3.84
N TYR A 64 -0.71 -8.49 -3.21
CA TYR A 64 -2.10 -8.21 -3.56
C TYR A 64 -2.26 -7.72 -5.00
N MET A 65 -1.36 -6.87 -5.47
CA MET A 65 -1.40 -6.36 -6.85
C MET A 65 -1.26 -7.47 -7.88
N ILE A 66 -0.46 -8.49 -7.61
CA ILE A 66 -0.17 -9.59 -8.53
C ILE A 66 -1.17 -10.73 -8.37
N GLU A 67 -1.50 -11.12 -7.12
CA GLU A 67 -2.46 -12.20 -6.87
C GLU A 67 -3.91 -11.76 -7.15
N GLY A 68 -4.20 -10.48 -7.03
CA GLY A 68 -5.56 -9.95 -7.18
C GLY A 68 -6.38 -9.99 -5.91
N GLY A 69 -5.91 -10.71 -4.88
CA GLY A 69 -6.61 -10.87 -3.60
C GLY A 69 -5.77 -11.67 -2.63
N GLY A 70 -6.41 -12.20 -1.59
CA GLY A 70 -5.74 -13.06 -0.63
C GLY A 70 -5.30 -14.38 -1.26
N SER A 71 -4.12 -14.84 -0.90
CA SER A 71 -3.58 -16.12 -1.37
C SER A 71 -2.85 -16.82 -0.24
N LYS A 72 -3.05 -18.13 -0.12
CA LYS A 72 -2.37 -18.95 0.88
C LYS A 72 -0.91 -19.26 0.49
N THR A 73 -0.63 -19.34 -0.79
CA THR A 73 0.67 -19.77 -1.30
C THR A 73 1.52 -18.65 -1.87
N LEU A 74 0.90 -17.53 -2.28
CA LEU A 74 1.54 -16.41 -2.98
C LEU A 74 2.33 -16.88 -4.22
N GLN A 75 1.78 -17.88 -4.93
CA GLN A 75 2.46 -18.54 -6.03
C GLN A 75 2.85 -17.56 -7.14
N LYS A 76 1.93 -16.73 -7.57
CA LYS A 76 2.18 -15.74 -8.64
C LYS A 76 3.23 -14.71 -8.23
N SER A 77 3.13 -14.19 -7.02
CA SER A 77 4.08 -13.21 -6.48
C SER A 77 5.49 -13.77 -6.35
N LYS A 78 5.60 -15.00 -5.85
CA LYS A 78 6.88 -15.72 -5.79
C LYS A 78 7.44 -16.00 -7.19
N SER A 79 6.58 -16.36 -8.12
CA SER A 79 6.97 -16.61 -9.52
C SER A 79 7.59 -15.35 -10.15
N TRP A 80 7.05 -14.16 -9.85
CA TRP A 80 7.60 -12.89 -10.31
C TRP A 80 9.05 -12.66 -9.84
N LEU A 81 9.36 -13.05 -8.61
CA LEU A 81 10.73 -12.89 -8.07
C LEU A 81 11.76 -13.68 -8.88
N TYR A 82 11.36 -14.79 -9.45
CA TYR A 82 12.24 -15.64 -10.25
C TYR A 82 12.21 -15.31 -11.74
N GLN A 83 11.03 -15.01 -12.28
CA GLN A 83 10.87 -14.68 -13.70
C GLN A 83 11.26 -13.23 -14.03
N TYR A 84 10.97 -12.29 -13.13
CA TYR A 84 11.17 -10.85 -13.33
C TYR A 84 11.88 -10.23 -12.12
N PRO A 85 13.13 -10.65 -11.81
CA PRO A 85 13.79 -10.21 -10.58
C PRO A 85 14.04 -8.69 -10.52
N SER A 86 14.48 -8.10 -11.61
CA SER A 86 14.75 -6.65 -11.67
C SER A 86 13.47 -5.84 -11.54
N GLU A 87 12.45 -6.20 -12.31
CA GLU A 87 11.14 -5.52 -12.31
C GLU A 87 10.44 -5.66 -10.96
N SER A 88 10.54 -6.84 -10.33
CA SER A 88 9.99 -7.07 -9.00
C SER A 88 10.67 -6.18 -7.95
N LYS A 89 11.99 -6.09 -8.02
CA LYS A 89 12.77 -5.24 -7.12
C LYS A 89 12.41 -3.77 -7.29
N ASP A 90 12.34 -3.30 -8.53
CA ASP A 90 11.98 -1.91 -8.84
C ASP A 90 10.57 -1.58 -8.35
N LEU A 91 9.61 -2.47 -8.57
CA LEU A 91 8.24 -2.28 -8.08
C LEU A 91 8.18 -2.25 -6.55
N LEU A 92 8.89 -3.15 -5.88
CA LEU A 92 8.97 -3.16 -4.41
C LEU A 92 9.57 -1.87 -3.87
N HIS A 93 10.60 -1.33 -4.51
CA HIS A 93 11.18 -0.03 -4.13
C HIS A 93 10.18 1.12 -4.30
N ARG A 94 9.48 1.17 -5.42
CA ARG A 94 8.44 2.19 -5.67
C ARG A 94 7.33 2.13 -4.63
N ILE A 95 6.87 0.92 -4.30
CA ILE A 95 5.86 0.73 -3.25
C ILE A 95 6.40 1.19 -1.89
N ALA A 96 7.66 0.86 -1.59
CA ALA A 96 8.30 1.26 -0.33
C ALA A 96 8.37 2.79 -0.19
N GLU A 97 8.73 3.51 -1.25
CA GLU A 97 8.76 4.97 -1.25
C GLU A 97 7.39 5.56 -0.93
N VAL A 98 6.33 5.06 -1.58
CA VAL A 98 4.96 5.48 -1.31
C VAL A 98 4.55 5.16 0.13
N CYS A 99 4.91 3.98 0.64
CA CYS A 99 4.62 3.59 2.03
C CYS A 99 5.29 4.52 3.04
N VAL A 100 6.53 4.91 2.78
CA VAL A 100 7.26 5.84 3.66
C VAL A 100 6.56 7.20 3.70
N GLU A 101 6.22 7.76 2.54
CA GLU A 101 5.52 9.04 2.47
C GLU A 101 4.14 8.95 3.15
N TYR A 102 3.45 7.84 2.97
CA TYR A 102 2.16 7.59 3.59
C TYR A 102 2.26 7.52 5.12
N LEU A 103 3.24 6.81 5.64
CA LEU A 103 3.47 6.71 7.10
C LEU A 103 3.88 8.06 7.69
N VAL A 104 4.77 8.79 7.03
CA VAL A 104 5.18 10.14 7.46
C VAL A 104 3.97 11.08 7.48
N GLY A 105 3.11 11.02 6.47
CA GLY A 105 1.87 11.81 6.42
C GLY A 105 0.93 11.47 7.58
N GLN A 106 0.81 10.19 7.95
CA GLN A 106 0.00 9.76 9.09
C GLN A 106 0.54 10.31 10.42
N VAL A 107 1.85 10.28 10.62
CA VAL A 107 2.49 10.86 11.81
C VAL A 107 2.24 12.36 11.87
N LYS A 108 2.44 13.07 10.78
CA LYS A 108 2.15 14.52 10.71
C LYS A 108 0.67 14.84 10.95
N ALA A 109 -0.22 13.96 10.53
CA ALA A 109 -1.66 14.12 10.75
C ALA A 109 -2.10 13.82 12.18
N GLY A 110 -1.29 13.10 12.96
CA GLY A 110 -1.57 12.88 14.37
C GLY A 110 -1.46 11.43 14.86
N ALA A 111 -1.07 10.49 14.03
CA ALA A 111 -0.83 9.12 14.48
C ALA A 111 0.34 9.10 15.50
N GLN A 112 0.18 8.34 16.56
CA GLN A 112 1.09 8.34 17.70
C GLN A 112 1.99 7.10 17.74
N VAL A 113 1.52 6.02 17.09
CA VAL A 113 2.23 4.75 17.00
C VAL A 113 2.10 4.21 15.59
#